data_b3e649383e23dc480d99af5938baf958
#
_entry.id   b3e649383e23dc480d99af5938baf958
#
_cell.length_a   1.000
_cell.length_b   1.000
_cell.length_c   1.000
_cell.angle_alpha   90.00
_cell.angle_beta   90.00
_cell.angle_gamma   90.00
#
_symmetry.space_group_name_H-M   'P 1'
#
loop_
_entity.id
_entity.type
_entity.pdbx_description
1 polymer ?
#
loop_
_entity_poly.entity_id
_entity_poly.type
_entity_poly.pdbx_seq_one_letter_code
_entity_poly.pdbx_strand_id
1 'polypeptide(L)'
;MRDLEQTAVDNGATYIKLMEKAGTAAAEALIKYGAESKKVVIICGKGNNGGDGYVIGRVLKKYNCKVDIIRLGEPRTTDSKLNAEKAIKLDIAMVNFPEDKETAFELIKNADYIVDAVYGIGFRGALDENTAEIAKFVNTSKAFVMAVDIPSGVGCDDGSVKGECFKANLTVTFTTLKPAHILYPSMDYCGKTEVASVGISDELINLSEYIMQTTDEFLGEKLLPERKISSNKGTFGTLLAVVGSYGMAGAAIMCGKAAQRSGAGLVNIALPKSIYPIVAGKLIEAVFTPLAEKNGISSAEDCNKLVSLANKSNAVVLGCGMGHNEDTEKIVCEILTNCKKPIILDADGINSIVPHIHLLKKAKAPVILTPHPGEMARLLGCTVAEVQQNRAEIALNFAKEHNVSLVLKGANTLISDGNILLVNRTGNAGMARGGSGDVLAGMIGSLAAQGINPFRAAVCGVYAHGLAGDRTAKRLSETTMLPTDMIEDISF
;
A
#
# COMPACT_ATOMS: atom_id res chain seq x y z
N MET A 1 2.93 14.54 -11.83
CA MET A 1 2.31 15.86 -11.56
C MET A 1 2.92 16.98 -12.38
N ARG A 2 4.22 17.24 -12.33
CA ARG A 2 4.82 18.36 -13.10
C ARG A 2 4.50 18.29 -14.59
N ASP A 3 4.58 17.10 -15.17
CA ASP A 3 4.27 16.90 -16.60
C ASP A 3 2.78 17.14 -16.90
N LEU A 4 1.90 16.75 -15.97
CA LEU A 4 0.45 17.04 -16.06
C LEU A 4 0.16 18.53 -15.99
N GLU A 5 0.80 19.25 -15.07
CA GLU A 5 0.67 20.71 -14.95
C GLU A 5 1.21 21.42 -16.21
N GLN A 6 2.37 20.97 -16.72
CA GLN A 6 2.93 21.51 -17.95
C GLN A 6 2.00 21.24 -19.14
N THR A 7 1.48 20.01 -19.28
CA THR A 7 0.52 19.68 -20.34
C THR A 7 -0.75 20.51 -20.23
N ALA A 8 -1.24 20.79 -19.03
CA ALA A 8 -2.38 21.66 -18.83
C ALA A 8 -2.08 23.11 -19.26
N VAL A 9 -0.87 23.59 -18.98
CA VAL A 9 -0.40 24.91 -19.41
C VAL A 9 -0.28 24.99 -20.93
N ASP A 10 0.28 23.97 -21.57
CA ASP A 10 0.38 23.88 -23.03
C ASP A 10 -1.00 23.84 -23.70
N ASN A 11 -2.03 23.39 -22.98
CA ASN A 11 -3.44 23.42 -23.40
C ASN A 11 -4.20 24.69 -22.96
N GLY A 12 -3.50 25.76 -22.57
CA GLY A 12 -4.08 27.10 -22.34
C GLY A 12 -4.39 27.44 -20.87
N ALA A 13 -4.03 26.60 -19.89
CA ALA A 13 -4.00 27.00 -18.49
C ALA A 13 -2.81 27.96 -18.24
N THR A 14 -2.77 28.54 -17.04
CA THR A 14 -1.59 29.28 -16.57
C THR A 14 -1.26 28.86 -15.16
N TYR A 15 0.02 28.79 -14.79
CA TYR A 15 0.43 28.41 -13.44
C TYR A 15 -0.22 29.28 -12.36
N ILE A 16 -0.35 30.58 -12.59
CA ILE A 16 -1.01 31.48 -11.65
C ILE A 16 -2.50 31.14 -11.43
N LYS A 17 -3.22 30.69 -12.48
CA LYS A 17 -4.62 30.24 -12.36
C LYS A 17 -4.72 28.88 -11.63
N LEU A 18 -3.78 27.96 -11.89
CA LEU A 18 -3.74 26.70 -11.18
C LEU A 18 -3.48 26.93 -9.69
N MET A 19 -2.52 27.78 -9.33
CA MET A 19 -2.21 28.20 -7.95
C MET A 19 -3.43 28.87 -7.28
N GLU A 20 -4.13 29.76 -7.96
CA GLU A 20 -5.34 30.42 -7.43
C GLU A 20 -6.44 29.37 -7.13
N LYS A 21 -6.65 28.39 -8.02
CA LYS A 21 -7.60 27.30 -7.79
C LYS A 21 -7.16 26.38 -6.64
N ALA A 22 -5.89 26.00 -6.59
CA ALA A 22 -5.33 25.14 -5.56
C ALA A 22 -5.49 25.77 -4.16
N GLY A 23 -5.02 27.01 -3.98
CA GLY A 23 -5.16 27.72 -2.72
C GLY A 23 -6.62 27.98 -2.33
N THR A 24 -7.50 28.27 -3.30
CA THR A 24 -8.94 28.44 -3.04
C THR A 24 -9.55 27.12 -2.54
N ALA A 25 -9.31 26.02 -3.23
CA ALA A 25 -9.85 24.72 -2.85
C ALA A 25 -9.35 24.27 -1.46
N ALA A 26 -8.06 24.50 -1.15
CA ALA A 26 -7.49 24.18 0.16
C ALA A 26 -8.11 25.07 1.28
N ALA A 27 -8.33 26.36 1.02
CA ALA A 27 -9.00 27.25 1.98
C ALA A 27 -10.46 26.80 2.23
N GLU A 28 -11.22 26.48 1.17
CA GLU A 28 -12.60 25.99 1.28
C GLU A 28 -12.67 24.64 2.01
N ALA A 29 -11.70 23.76 1.80
CA ALA A 29 -11.58 22.54 2.57
C ALA A 29 -11.41 22.86 4.06
N LEU A 30 -10.50 23.78 4.43
CA LEU A 30 -10.29 24.16 5.82
C LEU A 30 -11.55 24.76 6.46
N ILE A 31 -12.33 25.53 5.72
CA ILE A 31 -13.61 26.07 6.19
C ILE A 31 -14.62 24.94 6.50
N LYS A 32 -14.69 23.89 5.67
CA LYS A 32 -15.51 22.68 5.95
C LYS A 32 -15.12 22.00 7.25
N TYR A 33 -13.88 22.15 7.68
CA TYR A 33 -13.37 21.64 8.98
C TYR A 33 -13.52 22.66 10.12
N GLY A 34 -14.28 23.75 9.93
CA GLY A 34 -14.69 24.67 10.98
C GLY A 34 -13.78 25.87 11.21
N ALA A 35 -12.94 26.24 10.26
CA ALA A 35 -11.99 27.35 10.39
C ALA A 35 -12.64 28.74 10.28
N GLU A 36 -13.92 28.86 9.91
CA GLU A 36 -14.59 30.14 9.79
C GLU A 36 -14.51 30.95 11.09
N SER A 37 -14.13 32.24 10.97
CA SER A 37 -13.94 33.16 12.10
C SER A 37 -12.90 32.75 13.13
N LYS A 38 -11.99 31.80 12.80
CA LYS A 38 -10.93 31.32 13.68
C LYS A 38 -9.58 31.99 13.43
N LYS A 39 -8.63 31.74 14.33
CA LYS A 39 -7.23 32.14 14.18
C LYS A 39 -6.50 31.10 13.34
N VAL A 40 -5.99 31.50 12.18
CA VAL A 40 -5.28 30.65 11.25
C VAL A 40 -3.87 31.17 11.05
N VAL A 41 -2.88 30.34 11.30
CA VAL A 41 -1.47 30.64 11.02
C VAL A 41 -1.04 29.82 9.80
N ILE A 42 -0.48 30.49 8.80
CA ILE A 42 -0.01 29.86 7.56
C ILE A 42 1.51 29.94 7.52
N ILE A 43 2.18 28.80 7.40
CA ILE A 43 3.63 28.74 7.29
C ILE A 43 3.98 28.59 5.82
N CYS A 44 4.52 29.67 5.22
CA CYS A 44 4.81 29.75 3.80
C CYS A 44 6.30 29.50 3.50
N GLY A 45 6.59 28.55 2.62
CA GLY A 45 7.91 28.33 2.06
C GLY A 45 8.22 29.30 0.92
N LYS A 46 9.44 29.20 0.36
CA LYS A 46 9.97 30.07 -0.70
C LYS A 46 9.44 29.78 -2.10
N GLY A 47 8.85 28.57 -2.30
CA GLY A 47 8.42 28.05 -3.60
C GLY A 47 6.94 28.27 -3.91
N ASN A 48 6.43 27.48 -4.87
CA ASN A 48 5.03 27.54 -5.29
C ASN A 48 4.06 27.09 -4.19
N ASN A 49 4.43 26.13 -3.35
CA ASN A 49 3.59 25.72 -2.22
C ASN A 49 3.34 26.90 -1.24
N GLY A 50 4.38 27.73 -1.00
CA GLY A 50 4.21 29.00 -0.30
C GLY A 50 3.28 29.97 -1.03
N GLY A 51 3.31 29.94 -2.37
CA GLY A 51 2.38 30.69 -3.23
C GLY A 51 0.92 30.28 -2.98
N ASP A 52 0.65 28.99 -2.90
CA ASP A 52 -0.67 28.45 -2.52
C ASP A 52 -1.06 28.93 -1.11
N GLY A 53 -0.12 28.96 -0.16
CA GLY A 53 -0.32 29.48 1.19
C GLY A 53 -0.78 30.95 1.21
N TYR A 54 -0.19 31.82 0.38
CA TYR A 54 -0.64 33.21 0.25
C TYR A 54 -2.06 33.31 -0.33
N VAL A 55 -2.41 32.45 -1.30
CA VAL A 55 -3.79 32.39 -1.83
C VAL A 55 -4.74 31.95 -0.73
N ILE A 56 -4.41 30.89 0.03
CA ILE A 56 -5.21 30.42 1.17
C ILE A 56 -5.47 31.55 2.15
N GLY A 57 -4.45 32.31 2.53
CA GLY A 57 -4.59 33.43 3.46
C GLY A 57 -5.58 34.49 2.96
N ARG A 58 -5.51 34.86 1.69
CA ARG A 58 -6.42 35.82 1.06
C ARG A 58 -7.87 35.31 1.01
N VAL A 59 -8.06 34.05 0.74
CA VAL A 59 -9.40 33.44 0.69
C VAL A 59 -9.99 33.35 2.10
N LEU A 60 -9.23 32.87 3.09
CA LEU A 60 -9.70 32.76 4.47
C LEU A 60 -10.10 34.11 5.10
N LYS A 61 -9.47 35.22 4.70
CA LYS A 61 -9.91 36.58 5.09
C LYS A 61 -11.36 36.85 4.70
N LYS A 62 -11.84 36.31 3.56
CA LYS A 62 -13.25 36.47 3.13
C LYS A 62 -14.23 35.71 4.02
N TYR A 63 -13.76 34.73 4.78
CA TYR A 63 -14.51 33.95 5.77
C TYR A 63 -14.29 34.47 7.21
N ASN A 64 -13.90 35.73 7.35
CA ASN A 64 -13.67 36.41 8.64
C ASN A 64 -12.61 35.75 9.54
N CYS A 65 -11.72 34.92 8.98
CA CYS A 65 -10.60 34.34 9.73
C CYS A 65 -9.58 35.44 10.11
N LYS A 66 -8.99 35.31 11.31
CA LYS A 66 -7.80 36.08 11.70
C LYS A 66 -6.59 35.31 11.16
N VAL A 67 -5.99 35.85 10.11
CA VAL A 67 -4.90 35.19 9.38
C VAL A 67 -3.58 35.89 9.65
N ASP A 68 -2.60 35.14 10.11
CA ASP A 68 -1.19 35.53 10.21
C ASP A 68 -0.34 34.59 9.35
N ILE A 69 0.70 35.11 8.70
CA ILE A 69 1.61 34.33 7.85
C ILE A 69 3.02 34.33 8.46
N ILE A 70 3.60 33.14 8.64
CA ILE A 70 5.01 32.95 8.97
C ILE A 70 5.76 32.59 7.70
N ARG A 71 6.75 33.39 7.30
CA ARG A 71 7.56 33.18 6.11
C ARG A 71 8.89 32.54 6.46
N LEU A 72 9.20 31.41 5.80
CA LEU A 72 10.52 30.76 5.90
C LEU A 72 11.48 31.30 4.84
N GLY A 73 11.41 32.62 4.62
CA GLY A 73 12.19 33.42 3.69
C GLY A 73 11.38 33.99 2.52
N GLU A 74 12.04 34.81 1.68
CA GLU A 74 11.39 35.54 0.60
C GLU A 74 10.90 34.61 -0.54
N PRO A 75 9.71 34.87 -1.11
CA PRO A 75 9.19 34.13 -2.26
C PRO A 75 10.15 34.19 -3.46
N ARG A 76 10.40 33.05 -4.11
CA ARG A 76 11.34 32.96 -5.22
C ARG A 76 10.68 32.93 -6.59
N THR A 77 9.52 32.27 -6.72
CA THR A 77 8.83 32.16 -8.01
C THR A 77 7.98 33.39 -8.30
N THR A 78 7.78 33.69 -9.56
CA THR A 78 6.97 34.86 -10.00
C THR A 78 5.56 34.81 -9.42
N ASP A 79 4.91 33.64 -9.48
CA ASP A 79 3.54 33.46 -9.01
C ASP A 79 3.43 33.57 -7.47
N SER A 80 4.42 33.05 -6.74
CA SER A 80 4.48 33.18 -5.30
C SER A 80 4.70 34.63 -4.87
N LYS A 81 5.59 35.39 -5.54
CA LYS A 81 5.81 36.82 -5.30
C LYS A 81 4.53 37.62 -5.50
N LEU A 82 3.86 37.40 -6.65
CA LEU A 82 2.60 38.12 -6.94
C LEU A 82 1.52 37.84 -5.90
N ASN A 83 1.41 36.61 -5.41
CA ASN A 83 0.42 36.25 -4.39
C ASN A 83 0.79 36.78 -3.00
N ALA A 84 2.07 36.85 -2.65
CA ALA A 84 2.54 37.53 -1.45
C ALA A 84 2.19 39.05 -1.46
N GLU A 85 2.43 39.75 -2.58
CA GLU A 85 2.07 41.16 -2.74
C GLU A 85 0.55 41.38 -2.60
N LYS A 86 -0.26 40.46 -3.18
CA LYS A 86 -1.73 40.53 -3.02
C LYS A 86 -2.15 40.28 -1.57
N ALA A 87 -1.47 39.44 -0.81
CA ALA A 87 -1.75 39.20 0.60
C ALA A 87 -1.40 40.41 1.47
N ILE A 88 -0.26 41.09 1.19
CA ILE A 88 0.14 42.32 1.82
C ILE A 88 -0.92 43.43 1.61
N LYS A 89 -1.45 43.58 0.39
CA LYS A 89 -2.50 44.55 0.06
C LYS A 89 -3.82 44.31 0.79
N LEU A 90 -4.01 43.14 1.40
CA LEU A 90 -5.16 42.78 2.23
C LEU A 90 -4.85 42.88 3.74
N ASP A 91 -3.77 43.57 4.11
CA ASP A 91 -3.33 43.77 5.49
C ASP A 91 -3.22 42.43 6.27
N ILE A 92 -2.69 41.37 5.61
CA ILE A 92 -2.35 40.11 6.30
C ILE A 92 -0.99 40.32 6.96
N ALA A 93 -0.91 40.14 8.29
CA ALA A 93 0.34 40.25 9.02
C ALA A 93 1.31 39.13 8.62
N MET A 94 2.59 39.52 8.46
CA MET A 94 3.65 38.60 8.07
C MET A 94 4.82 38.67 9.04
N VAL A 95 5.29 37.54 9.50
CA VAL A 95 6.41 37.36 10.42
C VAL A 95 7.48 36.52 9.71
N ASN A 96 8.74 36.91 9.81
CA ASN A 96 9.85 36.20 9.22
C ASN A 96 10.47 35.23 10.23
N PHE A 97 10.69 34.00 9.83
CA PHE A 97 11.39 33.01 10.64
C PHE A 97 12.73 32.63 9.95
N PRO A 98 13.87 32.63 10.67
CA PRO A 98 13.99 32.63 12.14
C PRO A 98 14.12 34.02 12.79
N GLU A 99 14.10 35.12 12.04
CA GLU A 99 14.40 36.47 12.55
C GLU A 99 13.46 36.88 13.70
N ASP A 100 12.16 36.62 13.55
CA ASP A 100 11.12 36.95 14.53
C ASP A 100 10.61 35.68 15.25
N LYS A 101 11.50 34.82 15.67
CA LYS A 101 11.22 33.47 16.18
C LYS A 101 10.24 33.44 17.35
N GLU A 102 10.39 34.36 18.33
CA GLU A 102 9.51 34.38 19.49
C GLU A 102 8.08 34.71 19.08
N THR A 103 7.90 35.71 18.20
CA THR A 103 6.59 36.08 17.65
C THR A 103 5.96 34.91 16.87
N ALA A 104 6.76 34.21 16.04
CA ALA A 104 6.29 33.06 15.28
C ALA A 104 5.77 31.95 16.19
N PHE A 105 6.50 31.62 17.26
CA PHE A 105 6.09 30.59 18.21
C PHE A 105 4.86 30.99 19.03
N GLU A 106 4.73 32.28 19.39
CA GLU A 106 3.54 32.81 20.06
C GLU A 106 2.29 32.71 19.15
N LEU A 107 2.44 33.00 17.85
CA LEU A 107 1.36 32.84 16.88
C LEU A 107 0.92 31.36 16.78
N ILE A 108 1.87 30.42 16.63
CA ILE A 108 1.59 28.97 16.55
C ILE A 108 0.88 28.48 17.82
N LYS A 109 1.35 28.89 19.00
CA LYS A 109 0.78 28.51 20.29
C LYS A 109 -0.70 28.93 20.44
N ASN A 110 -1.07 30.08 19.87
CA ASN A 110 -2.40 30.67 19.97
C ASN A 110 -3.29 30.40 18.75
N ALA A 111 -2.83 29.64 17.77
CA ALA A 111 -3.58 29.28 16.57
C ALA A 111 -4.66 28.22 16.88
N ASP A 112 -5.84 28.39 16.27
CA ASP A 112 -6.85 27.32 16.19
C ASP A 112 -6.51 26.36 15.05
N TYR A 113 -6.00 26.90 13.94
CA TYR A 113 -5.60 26.17 12.74
C TYR A 113 -4.21 26.60 12.28
N ILE A 114 -3.45 25.63 11.79
CA ILE A 114 -2.14 25.86 11.16
C ILE A 114 -2.16 25.26 9.76
N VAL A 115 -1.63 26.01 8.79
CA VAL A 115 -1.47 25.53 7.41
C VAL A 115 0.02 25.39 7.12
N ASP A 116 0.44 24.15 6.84
CA ASP A 116 1.76 23.83 6.30
C ASP A 116 1.74 24.04 4.78
N ALA A 117 2.31 25.14 4.33
CA ALA A 117 2.51 25.50 2.92
C ALA A 117 4.00 25.74 2.62
N VAL A 118 4.90 24.89 3.21
CA VAL A 118 6.34 25.08 3.07
C VAL A 118 6.85 24.36 1.82
N TYR A 119 6.69 23.06 1.74
CA TYR A 119 7.14 22.23 0.63
C TYR A 119 6.02 21.33 0.09
N GLY A 120 5.94 21.16 -1.24
CA GLY A 120 5.05 20.22 -1.93
C GLY A 120 5.85 19.16 -2.69
N ILE A 121 5.36 18.74 -3.87
CA ILE A 121 5.95 17.66 -4.71
C ILE A 121 7.45 17.82 -5.03
N GLY A 122 8.00 19.01 -4.87
CA GLY A 122 9.41 19.28 -5.16
C GLY A 122 10.39 18.91 -4.07
N PHE A 123 9.93 18.55 -2.89
CA PHE A 123 10.79 18.28 -1.73
C PHE A 123 11.60 17.00 -1.89
N ARG A 124 12.85 17.04 -1.45
CA ARG A 124 13.79 15.91 -1.42
C ARG A 124 14.70 16.03 -0.20
N GLY A 125 14.99 14.92 0.44
CA GLY A 125 15.93 14.85 1.57
C GLY A 125 15.28 15.08 2.93
N ALA A 126 15.94 15.84 3.80
CA ALA A 126 15.47 16.22 5.13
C ALA A 126 15.20 17.72 5.19
N LEU A 127 14.35 18.17 6.13
CA LEU A 127 14.15 19.60 6.41
C LEU A 127 15.44 20.24 6.89
N ASP A 128 15.67 21.48 6.52
CA ASP A 128 16.72 22.31 7.13
C ASP A 128 16.41 22.58 8.62
N GLU A 129 17.44 23.00 9.39
CA GLU A 129 17.32 23.17 10.84
C GLU A 129 16.17 24.08 11.25
N ASN A 130 16.01 25.22 10.58
CA ASN A 130 14.94 26.17 10.88
C ASN A 130 13.56 25.60 10.59
N THR A 131 13.40 24.95 9.46
CA THR A 131 12.13 24.30 9.08
C THR A 131 11.82 23.12 9.99
N ALA A 132 12.83 22.34 10.38
CA ALA A 132 12.68 21.22 11.32
C ALA A 132 12.27 21.71 12.72
N GLU A 133 12.83 22.84 13.18
CA GLU A 133 12.49 23.43 14.47
C GLU A 133 11.02 23.88 14.52
N ILE A 134 10.55 24.57 13.49
CA ILE A 134 9.15 25.02 13.44
C ILE A 134 8.20 23.82 13.30
N ALA A 135 8.58 22.78 12.54
CA ALA A 135 7.80 21.54 12.43
C ALA A 135 7.63 20.87 13.80
N LYS A 136 8.71 20.71 14.56
CA LYS A 136 8.66 20.19 15.94
C LYS A 136 7.69 20.98 16.81
N PHE A 137 7.74 22.30 16.74
CA PHE A 137 6.88 23.16 17.55
C PHE A 137 5.40 23.02 17.14
N VAL A 138 5.11 23.01 15.83
CA VAL A 138 3.77 22.76 15.30
C VAL A 138 3.23 21.39 15.76
N ASN A 139 4.04 20.34 15.69
CA ASN A 139 3.64 18.99 16.09
C ASN A 139 3.31 18.87 17.59
N THR A 140 3.76 19.82 18.43
CA THR A 140 3.39 19.87 19.86
C THR A 140 2.18 20.77 20.14
N SER A 141 1.71 21.53 19.14
CA SER A 141 0.56 22.41 19.27
C SER A 141 -0.76 21.64 19.39
N LYS A 142 -1.81 22.30 19.86
CA LYS A 142 -3.18 21.75 19.89
C LYS A 142 -3.99 22.17 18.66
N ALA A 143 -3.41 22.94 17.76
CA ALA A 143 -4.07 23.43 16.56
C ALA A 143 -4.39 22.28 15.60
N PHE A 144 -5.45 22.44 14.84
CA PHE A 144 -5.71 21.56 13.70
C PHE A 144 -4.74 21.89 12.56
N VAL A 145 -3.91 20.96 12.15
CA VAL A 145 -2.89 21.16 11.12
C VAL A 145 -3.37 20.65 9.76
N MET A 146 -3.36 21.53 8.75
CA MET A 146 -3.61 21.18 7.36
C MET A 146 -2.32 21.31 6.55
N ALA A 147 -1.93 20.26 5.83
CA ALA A 147 -0.85 20.32 4.85
C ALA A 147 -1.37 20.62 3.45
N VAL A 148 -0.68 21.51 2.74
CA VAL A 148 -0.95 21.85 1.34
C VAL A 148 -0.15 20.89 0.45
N ASP A 149 -0.85 20.13 -0.34
CA ASP A 149 -0.34 19.12 -1.26
C ASP A 149 0.30 17.91 -0.55
N ILE A 150 1.35 18.07 0.22
CA ILE A 150 2.08 17.02 0.97
C ILE A 150 2.61 17.63 2.27
N PRO A 151 2.59 16.92 3.41
CA PRO A 151 3.24 17.40 4.62
C PRO A 151 4.72 17.67 4.38
N SER A 152 5.20 18.83 4.79
CA SER A 152 6.58 19.24 4.55
C SER A 152 7.56 18.35 5.33
N GLY A 153 8.58 17.84 4.66
CA GLY A 153 9.54 16.86 5.20
C GLY A 153 9.31 15.43 4.70
N VAL A 154 8.23 15.18 3.98
CA VAL A 154 7.87 13.88 3.40
C VAL A 154 8.30 13.80 1.95
N GLY A 155 8.90 12.67 1.53
CA GLY A 155 9.24 12.38 0.14
C GLY A 155 8.00 12.06 -0.70
N CYS A 156 7.78 12.86 -1.76
CA CYS A 156 6.58 12.74 -2.61
C CYS A 156 6.46 11.39 -3.30
N ASP A 157 7.55 10.93 -3.93
CA ASP A 157 7.53 9.84 -4.91
C ASP A 157 7.77 8.47 -4.27
N ASP A 158 8.40 8.44 -3.10
CA ASP A 158 8.81 7.22 -2.40
C ASP A 158 8.16 7.04 -1.02
N GLY A 159 7.48 8.07 -0.52
CA GLY A 159 6.90 8.05 0.82
C GLY A 159 7.94 8.04 1.94
N SER A 160 9.19 8.41 1.66
CA SER A 160 10.25 8.42 2.66
C SER A 160 10.11 9.56 3.66
N VAL A 161 10.57 9.34 4.89
CA VAL A 161 10.67 10.34 5.96
C VAL A 161 12.08 10.26 6.53
N LYS A 162 12.91 11.27 6.24
CA LYS A 162 14.35 11.28 6.57
C LYS A 162 14.72 12.21 7.71
N GLY A 163 13.80 12.54 8.59
CA GLY A 163 14.02 13.44 9.71
C GLY A 163 12.71 14.00 10.23
N GLU A 164 12.74 15.21 10.76
CA GLU A 164 11.52 15.88 11.17
C GLU A 164 10.65 16.21 9.97
N CYS A 165 9.34 16.15 10.19
CA CYS A 165 8.33 16.56 9.22
C CYS A 165 7.08 17.08 9.94
N PHE A 166 6.26 17.84 9.24
CA PHE A 166 4.96 18.25 9.75
C PHE A 166 4.02 17.05 9.81
N LYS A 167 3.23 16.99 10.88
CA LYS A 167 2.16 15.99 11.04
C LYS A 167 0.81 16.67 10.88
N ALA A 168 0.13 16.37 9.78
CA ALA A 168 -1.15 16.94 9.47
C ALA A 168 -2.33 16.14 10.06
N ASN A 169 -3.43 16.83 10.37
CA ASN A 169 -4.74 16.22 10.59
C ASN A 169 -5.49 16.04 9.25
N LEU A 170 -5.21 16.93 8.29
CA LEU A 170 -5.77 16.96 6.95
C LEU A 170 -4.67 17.30 5.95
N THR A 171 -4.61 16.57 4.85
CA THR A 171 -3.80 16.96 3.68
C THR A 171 -4.75 17.23 2.52
N VAL A 172 -4.68 18.43 1.93
CA VAL A 172 -5.41 18.75 0.70
C VAL A 172 -4.43 18.70 -0.46
N THR A 173 -4.55 17.67 -1.27
CA THR A 173 -3.71 17.48 -2.46
C THR A 173 -4.48 17.77 -3.73
N PHE A 174 -3.77 18.05 -4.83
CA PHE A 174 -4.38 18.57 -6.06
C PHE A 174 -4.31 17.55 -7.19
N THR A 175 -5.39 17.44 -7.96
CA THR A 175 -5.56 16.63 -9.17
C THR A 175 -5.60 15.12 -8.88
N THR A 176 -4.56 14.55 -8.28
CA THR A 176 -4.45 13.11 -8.00
C THR A 176 -3.74 12.86 -6.66
N LEU A 177 -3.91 11.69 -6.08
CA LEU A 177 -3.06 11.21 -4.99
C LEU A 177 -1.60 11.10 -5.48
N LYS A 178 -0.66 11.31 -4.58
CA LYS A 178 0.77 11.04 -4.79
C LYS A 178 1.18 9.82 -3.97
N PRO A 179 2.29 9.15 -4.30
CA PRO A 179 2.80 8.02 -3.52
C PRO A 179 2.88 8.31 -2.02
N ALA A 180 3.31 9.50 -1.63
CA ALA A 180 3.38 9.92 -0.22
C ALA A 180 2.07 9.78 0.56
N HIS A 181 0.91 9.90 -0.08
CA HIS A 181 -0.40 9.80 0.57
C HIS A 181 -0.85 8.36 0.84
N ILE A 182 -0.22 7.38 0.20
CA ILE A 182 -0.64 5.98 0.21
C ILE A 182 0.47 5.00 0.58
N LEU A 183 1.71 5.47 0.71
CA LEU A 183 2.85 4.67 1.15
C LEU A 183 3.18 4.96 2.62
N TYR A 184 3.66 3.96 3.32
CA TYR A 184 4.26 4.11 4.65
C TYR A 184 5.78 4.31 4.52
N PRO A 185 6.40 5.13 5.38
CA PRO A 185 5.86 5.77 6.59
C PRO A 185 5.12 7.11 6.36
N SER A 186 5.17 7.71 5.19
CA SER A 186 4.62 9.05 4.90
C SER A 186 3.12 9.18 5.22
N MET A 187 2.35 8.13 5.00
CA MET A 187 0.90 8.16 5.24
C MET A 187 0.54 8.49 6.70
N ASP A 188 1.38 8.12 7.68
CA ASP A 188 1.18 8.44 9.10
C ASP A 188 1.24 9.95 9.40
N TYR A 189 1.78 10.74 8.48
CA TYR A 189 1.93 12.19 8.60
C TYR A 189 0.87 12.97 7.82
N CYS A 190 0.17 12.32 6.88
CA CYS A 190 -0.80 12.98 6.01
C CYS A 190 -2.16 13.24 6.67
N GLY A 191 -2.50 12.51 7.72
CA GLY A 191 -3.84 12.54 8.29
C GLY A 191 -4.89 12.12 7.24
N LYS A 192 -6.09 12.71 7.30
CA LYS A 192 -7.09 12.50 6.24
C LYS A 192 -6.62 13.21 4.97
N THR A 193 -6.60 12.51 3.85
CA THR A 193 -6.21 13.10 2.55
C THR A 193 -7.45 13.35 1.69
N GLU A 194 -7.59 14.58 1.20
CA GLU A 194 -8.64 15.00 0.26
C GLU A 194 -8.00 15.47 -1.05
N VAL A 195 -8.53 14.98 -2.18
CA VAL A 195 -8.08 15.38 -3.52
C VAL A 195 -8.98 16.50 -4.03
N ALA A 196 -8.40 17.66 -4.30
CA ALA A 196 -9.10 18.81 -4.86
C ALA A 196 -8.79 18.96 -6.37
N SER A 197 -9.82 19.23 -7.17
CA SER A 197 -9.64 19.53 -8.59
C SER A 197 -9.14 20.96 -8.76
N VAL A 198 -8.08 21.11 -9.55
CA VAL A 198 -7.56 22.43 -9.97
C VAL A 198 -7.90 22.73 -11.43
N GLY A 199 -8.73 21.85 -12.05
CA GLY A 199 -9.22 22.05 -13.43
C GLY A 199 -8.30 21.43 -14.50
N ILE A 200 -7.48 20.47 -14.12
CA ILE A 200 -6.84 19.53 -15.06
C ILE A 200 -7.88 18.47 -15.39
N SER A 201 -8.11 18.20 -16.68
CA SER A 201 -9.18 17.27 -17.09
C SER A 201 -8.81 15.81 -16.84
N ASP A 202 -9.83 14.97 -16.60
CA ASP A 202 -9.65 13.53 -16.43
C ASP A 202 -9.04 12.87 -17.68
N GLU A 203 -9.28 13.42 -18.87
CA GLU A 203 -8.67 12.94 -20.11
C GLU A 203 -7.14 13.08 -20.08
N LEU A 204 -6.62 14.21 -19.61
CA LEU A 204 -5.16 14.42 -19.47
C LEU A 204 -4.57 13.51 -18.39
N ILE A 205 -5.31 13.28 -17.31
CA ILE A 205 -4.90 12.36 -16.25
C ILE A 205 -4.80 10.95 -16.82
N ASN A 206 -5.80 10.48 -17.56
CA ASN A 206 -5.85 9.13 -18.11
C ASN A 206 -4.83 8.87 -19.25
N LEU A 207 -4.35 9.91 -19.92
CA LEU A 207 -3.31 9.79 -20.96
C LEU A 207 -1.89 9.69 -20.36
N SER A 208 -1.73 9.92 -19.06
CA SER A 208 -0.42 9.86 -18.42
C SER A 208 -0.02 8.40 -18.15
N GLU A 209 1.25 8.07 -18.43
CA GLU A 209 1.81 6.78 -18.05
C GLU A 209 2.05 6.75 -16.54
N TYR A 210 1.37 5.86 -15.83
CA TYR A 210 1.54 5.66 -14.39
C TYR A 210 2.39 4.44 -14.12
N ILE A 211 3.44 4.61 -13.30
CA ILE A 211 4.21 3.49 -12.74
C ILE A 211 3.46 2.88 -11.55
N MET A 212 2.59 3.67 -10.89
CA MET A 212 1.86 3.26 -9.70
C MET A 212 0.35 3.52 -9.86
N GLN A 213 -0.47 2.53 -9.52
CA GLN A 213 -1.94 2.60 -9.52
C GLN A 213 -2.49 1.99 -8.24
N THR A 214 -3.76 2.22 -7.94
CA THR A 214 -4.45 1.48 -6.88
C THR A 214 -5.04 0.17 -7.42
N THR A 215 -5.24 -0.80 -6.54
CA THR A 215 -5.77 -2.12 -6.95
C THR A 215 -7.18 -2.05 -7.50
N ASP A 216 -8.02 -1.16 -6.97
CA ASP A 216 -9.40 -0.92 -7.42
C ASP A 216 -9.43 -0.33 -8.84
N GLU A 217 -8.58 0.65 -9.14
CA GLU A 217 -8.45 1.19 -10.51
C GLU A 217 -8.00 0.13 -11.52
N PHE A 218 -7.00 -0.69 -11.16
CA PHE A 218 -6.50 -1.76 -12.01
C PHE A 218 -7.54 -2.86 -12.28
N LEU A 219 -8.35 -3.21 -11.27
CA LEU A 219 -9.32 -4.30 -11.38
C LEU A 219 -10.60 -3.88 -12.11
N GLY A 220 -11.01 -2.61 -11.97
CA GLY A 220 -12.27 -2.11 -12.49
C GLY A 220 -13.49 -2.77 -11.79
N GLU A 221 -14.65 -2.74 -12.45
CA GLU A 221 -15.92 -3.19 -11.87
C GLU A 221 -16.04 -4.71 -11.68
N LYS A 222 -15.30 -5.51 -12.47
CA LYS A 222 -15.40 -6.98 -12.42
C LYS A 222 -14.13 -7.62 -11.87
N LEU A 223 -14.22 -8.16 -10.67
CA LEU A 223 -13.11 -8.88 -10.03
C LEU A 223 -12.89 -10.26 -10.66
N LEU A 224 -13.95 -11.01 -10.89
CA LEU A 224 -13.91 -12.38 -11.41
C LEU A 224 -14.72 -12.54 -12.70
N PRO A 225 -14.35 -13.54 -13.53
CA PRO A 225 -15.18 -13.97 -14.65
C PRO A 225 -16.55 -14.46 -14.17
N GLU A 226 -17.58 -14.25 -15.00
CA GLU A 226 -18.94 -14.74 -14.73
C GLU A 226 -18.99 -16.28 -14.75
N ARG A 227 -19.68 -16.87 -13.78
CA ARG A 227 -19.90 -18.30 -13.70
C ARG A 227 -21.08 -18.72 -14.58
N LYS A 228 -20.78 -19.48 -15.64
CA LYS A 228 -21.82 -19.98 -16.54
C LYS A 228 -22.62 -21.11 -15.86
N ILE A 229 -23.92 -21.19 -16.13
CA ILE A 229 -24.80 -22.24 -15.59
C ILE A 229 -24.33 -23.66 -15.96
N SER A 230 -23.69 -23.82 -17.14
CA SER A 230 -23.16 -25.11 -17.63
C SER A 230 -21.81 -25.50 -17.02
N SER A 231 -21.27 -24.72 -16.07
CA SER A 231 -19.97 -24.98 -15.45
C SER A 231 -19.98 -26.21 -14.54
N ASN A 232 -18.85 -26.88 -14.42
CA ASN A 232 -18.64 -28.00 -13.53
C ASN A 232 -17.33 -27.80 -12.72
N LYS A 233 -17.04 -28.70 -11.76
CA LYS A 233 -15.83 -28.57 -10.92
C LYS A 233 -14.53 -28.45 -11.72
N GLY A 234 -14.42 -29.12 -12.88
CA GLY A 234 -13.25 -29.03 -13.75
C GLY A 234 -13.06 -27.65 -14.39
N THR A 235 -14.16 -26.91 -14.62
CA THR A 235 -14.13 -25.54 -15.15
C THR A 235 -13.39 -24.57 -14.21
N PHE A 236 -13.48 -24.80 -12.90
CA PHE A 236 -12.88 -23.95 -11.88
C PHE A 236 -11.54 -24.47 -11.35
N GLY A 237 -10.98 -25.47 -12.04
CA GLY A 237 -9.64 -25.97 -11.83
C GLY A 237 -9.42 -26.70 -10.51
N THR A 238 -8.23 -27.24 -10.39
CA THR A 238 -7.73 -27.95 -9.20
C THR A 238 -6.54 -27.20 -8.62
N LEU A 239 -6.60 -26.87 -7.34
CA LEU A 239 -5.50 -26.34 -6.56
C LEU A 239 -4.80 -27.46 -5.80
N LEU A 240 -3.48 -27.59 -5.93
CA LEU A 240 -2.65 -28.35 -5.01
C LEU A 240 -2.10 -27.39 -3.94
N ALA A 241 -2.33 -27.69 -2.66
CA ALA A 241 -1.72 -26.98 -1.55
C ALA A 241 -0.78 -27.91 -0.79
N VAL A 242 0.52 -27.66 -0.85
CA VAL A 242 1.55 -28.35 -0.05
C VAL A 242 1.79 -27.49 1.18
N VAL A 243 1.18 -27.87 2.30
CA VAL A 243 1.02 -27.00 3.46
C VAL A 243 0.94 -27.79 4.76
N GLY A 244 1.26 -27.13 5.87
CA GLY A 244 1.11 -27.69 7.22
C GLY A 244 2.26 -28.61 7.64
N SER A 245 2.45 -28.68 8.96
CA SER A 245 3.35 -29.58 9.67
C SER A 245 2.80 -29.86 11.07
N TYR A 246 3.43 -30.78 11.79
CA TYR A 246 3.09 -31.01 13.21
C TYR A 246 3.26 -29.71 14.01
N GLY A 247 2.17 -29.28 14.68
CA GLY A 247 2.09 -27.98 15.36
C GLY A 247 1.56 -26.84 14.50
N MET A 248 1.50 -26.96 13.14
CA MET A 248 0.98 -25.94 12.23
C MET A 248 -0.17 -26.45 11.33
N ALA A 249 -1.00 -27.37 11.84
CA ALA A 249 -2.21 -27.86 11.16
C ALA A 249 -3.21 -26.72 10.85
N GLY A 250 -3.24 -25.67 11.67
CA GLY A 250 -4.08 -24.48 11.46
C GLY A 250 -3.78 -23.75 10.15
N ALA A 251 -2.52 -23.65 9.74
CA ALA A 251 -2.13 -23.04 8.47
C ALA A 251 -2.72 -23.81 7.27
N ALA A 252 -2.64 -25.15 7.29
CA ALA A 252 -3.27 -25.99 6.26
C ALA A 252 -4.80 -25.83 6.22
N ILE A 253 -5.45 -25.71 7.38
CA ILE A 253 -6.91 -25.52 7.47
C ILE A 253 -7.29 -24.16 6.90
N MET A 254 -6.62 -23.08 7.31
CA MET A 254 -6.94 -21.73 6.84
C MET A 254 -6.68 -21.55 5.35
N CYS A 255 -5.54 -22.02 4.84
CA CYS A 255 -5.21 -21.99 3.42
C CYS A 255 -6.24 -22.78 2.59
N GLY A 256 -6.55 -24.02 3.01
CA GLY A 256 -7.49 -24.88 2.31
C GLY A 256 -8.91 -24.33 2.31
N LYS A 257 -9.41 -23.85 3.46
CA LYS A 257 -10.75 -23.26 3.59
C LYS A 257 -10.88 -21.97 2.78
N ALA A 258 -9.88 -21.11 2.81
CA ALA A 258 -9.85 -19.88 2.02
C ALA A 258 -9.86 -20.20 0.51
N ALA A 259 -9.11 -21.22 0.08
CA ALA A 259 -9.11 -21.64 -1.32
C ALA A 259 -10.48 -22.14 -1.77
N GLN A 260 -11.18 -22.93 -0.96
CA GLN A 260 -12.54 -23.41 -1.24
C GLN A 260 -13.54 -22.24 -1.33
N ARG A 261 -13.51 -21.31 -0.37
CA ARG A 261 -14.35 -20.10 -0.35
C ARG A 261 -14.08 -19.15 -1.52
N SER A 262 -12.88 -19.20 -2.08
CA SER A 262 -12.49 -18.39 -3.25
C SER A 262 -12.82 -19.06 -4.59
N GLY A 263 -13.46 -20.24 -4.58
CA GLY A 263 -14.16 -20.79 -5.73
C GLY A 263 -13.39 -21.81 -6.57
N ALA A 264 -12.24 -22.33 -6.14
CA ALA A 264 -11.57 -23.47 -6.80
C ALA A 264 -12.52 -24.67 -6.91
N GLY A 265 -12.52 -25.37 -8.05
CA GLY A 265 -13.37 -26.51 -8.29
C GLY A 265 -12.99 -27.75 -7.46
N LEU A 266 -11.70 -27.89 -7.15
CA LEU A 266 -11.15 -28.92 -6.28
C LEU A 266 -9.91 -28.36 -5.55
N VAL A 267 -9.80 -28.64 -4.25
CA VAL A 267 -8.63 -28.34 -3.44
C VAL A 267 -8.03 -29.66 -2.94
N ASN A 268 -6.79 -29.95 -3.36
CA ASN A 268 -6.02 -31.10 -2.89
C ASN A 268 -4.96 -30.62 -1.89
N ILE A 269 -5.06 -31.07 -0.65
CA ILE A 269 -4.14 -30.72 0.43
C ILE A 269 -3.10 -31.83 0.59
N ALA A 270 -1.85 -31.54 0.26
CA ALA A 270 -0.71 -32.41 0.51
C ALA A 270 -0.05 -31.97 1.83
N LEU A 271 0.02 -32.89 2.79
CA LEU A 271 0.41 -32.61 4.17
C LEU A 271 1.03 -33.82 4.86
N PRO A 272 1.81 -33.65 5.93
CA PRO A 272 2.33 -34.77 6.72
C PRO A 272 1.22 -35.67 7.23
N LYS A 273 1.47 -36.98 7.21
CA LYS A 273 0.49 -38.03 7.58
C LYS A 273 -0.04 -37.83 9.01
N SER A 274 0.79 -37.33 9.94
CA SER A 274 0.41 -37.14 11.34
C SER A 274 -0.71 -36.12 11.55
N ILE A 275 -0.77 -35.07 10.71
CA ILE A 275 -1.79 -34.05 10.83
C ILE A 275 -3.03 -34.27 9.94
N TYR A 276 -2.98 -35.31 9.07
CA TYR A 276 -4.11 -35.61 8.17
C TYR A 276 -5.46 -35.76 8.90
N PRO A 277 -5.59 -36.55 9.98
CA PRO A 277 -6.90 -36.68 10.65
C PRO A 277 -7.43 -35.38 11.22
N ILE A 278 -6.53 -34.48 11.65
CA ILE A 278 -6.89 -33.17 12.21
C ILE A 278 -7.45 -32.25 11.14
N VAL A 279 -6.75 -32.19 10.00
CA VAL A 279 -7.10 -31.29 8.91
C VAL A 279 -8.33 -31.82 8.15
N ALA A 280 -8.40 -33.12 7.89
CA ALA A 280 -9.53 -33.76 7.21
C ALA A 280 -10.85 -33.61 7.99
N GLY A 281 -10.79 -33.62 9.31
CA GLY A 281 -11.97 -33.37 10.16
C GLY A 281 -12.50 -31.91 10.11
N LYS A 282 -11.73 -30.97 9.52
CA LYS A 282 -12.09 -29.55 9.40
C LYS A 282 -12.37 -29.12 7.94
N LEU A 283 -11.82 -29.82 6.95
CA LEU A 283 -11.94 -29.51 5.52
C LEU A 283 -12.59 -30.68 4.79
N ILE A 284 -13.85 -30.92 5.07
CA ILE A 284 -14.59 -32.10 4.58
C ILE A 284 -14.81 -32.11 3.05
N GLU A 285 -14.72 -30.94 2.39
CA GLU A 285 -14.87 -30.80 0.94
C GLU A 285 -13.53 -30.92 0.20
N ALA A 286 -12.38 -31.03 0.91
CA ALA A 286 -11.08 -31.15 0.30
C ALA A 286 -10.72 -32.60 -0.03
N VAL A 287 -9.82 -32.78 -1.00
CA VAL A 287 -9.12 -34.05 -1.23
C VAL A 287 -7.76 -33.98 -0.54
N PHE A 288 -7.28 -35.10 -0.05
CA PHE A 288 -6.02 -35.16 0.69
C PHE A 288 -4.99 -36.05 0.06
N THR A 289 -3.74 -35.65 0.15
CA THR A 289 -2.55 -36.44 -0.19
C THR A 289 -1.63 -36.50 1.03
N PRO A 290 -1.81 -37.53 1.90
CA PRO A 290 -0.88 -37.73 3.01
C PRO A 290 0.52 -38.07 2.48
N LEU A 291 1.52 -37.37 3.07
CA LEU A 291 2.94 -37.47 2.71
C LEU A 291 3.73 -38.19 3.79
N ALA A 292 4.82 -38.85 3.38
CA ALA A 292 5.86 -39.31 4.29
C ALA A 292 6.40 -38.11 5.11
N GLU A 293 6.83 -38.35 6.34
CA GLU A 293 7.26 -37.30 7.26
C GLU A 293 8.48 -37.71 8.08
N LYS A 294 9.26 -36.69 8.47
CA LYS A 294 10.32 -36.79 9.48
C LYS A 294 10.09 -35.66 10.51
N ASN A 295 9.98 -36.07 11.79
CA ASN A 295 9.72 -35.13 12.88
C ASN A 295 8.49 -34.22 12.64
N GLY A 296 7.44 -34.73 12.00
CA GLY A 296 6.21 -34.00 11.71
C GLY A 296 6.28 -33.03 10.54
N ILE A 297 7.36 -33.04 9.77
CA ILE A 297 7.55 -32.24 8.54
C ILE A 297 7.54 -33.17 7.35
N SER A 298 6.97 -32.76 6.21
CA SER A 298 6.93 -33.54 4.98
C SER A 298 8.33 -33.95 4.51
N SER A 299 8.51 -35.21 4.18
CA SER A 299 9.79 -35.75 3.72
C SER A 299 9.99 -35.54 2.21
N ALA A 300 11.23 -35.25 1.82
CA ALA A 300 11.63 -35.15 0.43
C ALA A 300 11.50 -36.46 -0.38
N GLU A 301 11.22 -37.59 0.28
CA GLU A 301 10.94 -38.89 -0.41
C GLU A 301 9.75 -38.77 -1.37
N ASP A 302 8.77 -37.91 -1.07
CA ASP A 302 7.59 -37.68 -1.90
C ASP A 302 7.79 -36.61 -3.01
N CYS A 303 8.99 -36.07 -3.24
CA CYS A 303 9.25 -35.03 -4.26
C CYS A 303 8.69 -35.37 -5.64
N ASN A 304 8.98 -36.58 -6.17
CA ASN A 304 8.51 -37.02 -7.48
C ASN A 304 6.97 -37.08 -7.55
N LYS A 305 6.33 -37.56 -6.49
CA LYS A 305 4.87 -37.59 -6.35
C LYS A 305 4.30 -36.16 -6.33
N LEU A 306 4.89 -35.26 -5.56
CA LEU A 306 4.47 -33.84 -5.48
C LEU A 306 4.63 -33.12 -6.82
N VAL A 307 5.75 -33.28 -7.52
CA VAL A 307 5.96 -32.72 -8.87
C VAL A 307 4.92 -33.28 -9.86
N SER A 308 4.62 -34.56 -9.80
CA SER A 308 3.57 -35.16 -10.64
C SER A 308 2.19 -34.57 -10.35
N LEU A 309 1.81 -34.41 -9.07
CA LEU A 309 0.55 -33.81 -8.65
C LEU A 309 0.49 -32.31 -9.03
N ALA A 310 1.57 -31.58 -8.84
CA ALA A 310 1.69 -30.18 -9.22
C ALA A 310 1.40 -29.98 -10.72
N ASN A 311 1.98 -30.79 -11.57
CA ASN A 311 1.76 -30.73 -13.02
C ASN A 311 0.36 -31.15 -13.48
N LYS A 312 -0.35 -31.98 -12.70
CA LYS A 312 -1.75 -32.37 -12.93
C LYS A 312 -2.76 -31.33 -12.41
N SER A 313 -2.34 -30.47 -11.51
CA SER A 313 -3.16 -29.39 -10.97
C SER A 313 -3.14 -28.16 -11.89
N ASN A 314 -3.98 -27.16 -11.61
CA ASN A 314 -4.02 -25.91 -12.36
C ASN A 314 -3.16 -24.81 -11.70
N ALA A 315 -2.96 -24.87 -10.37
CA ALA A 315 -2.05 -24.02 -9.62
C ALA A 315 -1.55 -24.75 -8.37
N VAL A 316 -0.49 -24.23 -7.75
CA VAL A 316 0.14 -24.81 -6.55
C VAL A 316 0.33 -23.71 -5.50
N VAL A 317 -0.12 -23.93 -4.27
CA VAL A 317 0.29 -23.16 -3.08
C VAL A 317 1.33 -23.98 -2.34
N LEU A 318 2.42 -23.33 -1.95
CA LEU A 318 3.59 -23.99 -1.35
C LEU A 318 4.16 -23.12 -0.23
N GLY A 319 4.16 -23.65 1.01
CA GLY A 319 4.89 -23.01 2.10
C GLY A 319 4.14 -22.76 3.39
N CYS A 320 2.83 -22.53 3.39
CA CYS A 320 2.06 -22.19 4.58
C CYS A 320 2.23 -23.25 5.69
N GLY A 321 2.99 -22.92 6.74
CA GLY A 321 3.21 -23.80 7.88
C GLY A 321 3.88 -25.14 7.59
N MET A 322 4.71 -25.22 6.54
CA MET A 322 5.42 -26.46 6.19
C MET A 322 6.55 -26.81 7.17
N GLY A 323 7.04 -25.83 7.95
CA GLY A 323 8.29 -25.91 8.68
C GLY A 323 9.51 -25.74 7.76
N HIS A 324 10.65 -25.43 8.35
CA HIS A 324 11.88 -25.15 7.60
C HIS A 324 12.99 -26.14 7.96
N ASN A 325 13.38 -26.98 6.99
CA ASN A 325 14.50 -27.92 7.07
C ASN A 325 14.95 -28.32 5.65
N GLU A 326 15.97 -29.18 5.53
CA GLU A 326 16.53 -29.66 4.26
C GLU A 326 15.47 -30.37 3.38
N ASP A 327 14.55 -31.12 3.98
CA ASP A 327 13.48 -31.80 3.22
C ASP A 327 12.51 -30.76 2.62
N THR A 328 12.13 -29.72 3.37
CA THR A 328 11.29 -28.63 2.87
C THR A 328 11.99 -27.85 1.75
N GLU A 329 13.28 -27.51 1.93
CA GLU A 329 14.08 -26.84 0.89
C GLU A 329 14.08 -27.66 -0.40
N LYS A 330 14.33 -28.96 -0.30
CA LYS A 330 14.35 -29.87 -1.46
C LYS A 330 13.00 -29.98 -2.16
N ILE A 331 11.90 -30.08 -1.40
CA ILE A 331 10.53 -30.08 -1.96
C ILE A 331 10.26 -28.78 -2.74
N VAL A 332 10.59 -27.63 -2.15
CA VAL A 332 10.38 -26.32 -2.76
C VAL A 332 11.21 -26.17 -4.05
N CYS A 333 12.50 -26.52 -4.00
CA CYS A 333 13.40 -26.45 -5.16
C CYS A 333 12.95 -27.37 -6.30
N GLU A 334 12.53 -28.62 -5.99
CA GLU A 334 12.06 -29.57 -7.00
C GLU A 334 10.76 -29.12 -7.67
N ILE A 335 9.80 -28.56 -6.89
CA ILE A 335 8.55 -28.03 -7.45
C ILE A 335 8.85 -26.81 -8.31
N LEU A 336 9.64 -25.84 -7.84
CA LEU A 336 10.01 -24.64 -8.62
C LEU A 336 10.66 -24.99 -9.95
N THR A 337 11.55 -25.98 -9.95
CA THR A 337 12.32 -26.36 -11.14
C THR A 337 11.48 -27.13 -12.16
N ASN A 338 10.55 -27.98 -11.68
CA ASN A 338 9.89 -28.98 -12.52
C ASN A 338 8.39 -28.79 -12.71
N CYS A 339 7.75 -27.91 -11.97
CA CYS A 339 6.34 -27.56 -12.16
C CYS A 339 6.17 -26.60 -13.34
N LYS A 340 5.08 -26.82 -14.13
CA LYS A 340 4.70 -26.01 -15.29
C LYS A 340 3.41 -25.19 -15.02
N LYS A 341 2.94 -25.18 -13.79
CA LYS A 341 1.70 -24.53 -13.37
C LYS A 341 2.00 -23.38 -12.40
N PRO A 342 1.21 -22.30 -12.39
CA PRO A 342 1.43 -21.19 -11.48
C PRO A 342 1.70 -21.64 -10.05
N ILE A 343 2.72 -21.07 -9.42
CA ILE A 343 3.16 -21.38 -8.05
C ILE A 343 2.96 -20.15 -7.18
N ILE A 344 2.24 -20.30 -6.09
CA ILE A 344 2.13 -19.31 -5.02
C ILE A 344 3.07 -19.76 -3.89
N LEU A 345 4.10 -18.97 -3.62
CA LEU A 345 5.12 -19.26 -2.63
C LEU A 345 4.96 -18.31 -1.45
N ASP A 346 4.69 -18.87 -0.26
CA ASP A 346 4.48 -18.12 0.98
C ASP A 346 5.28 -18.70 2.14
N ALA A 347 5.48 -17.95 3.19
CA ALA A 347 6.01 -18.38 4.48
C ALA A 347 7.28 -19.26 4.38
N ASP A 348 7.20 -20.53 4.85
CA ASP A 348 8.35 -21.44 4.84
C ASP A 348 8.82 -21.78 3.42
N GLY A 349 7.94 -21.70 2.43
CA GLY A 349 8.33 -21.80 1.02
C GLY A 349 9.26 -20.66 0.60
N ILE A 350 8.99 -19.43 1.04
CA ILE A 350 9.88 -18.28 0.81
C ILE A 350 11.19 -18.45 1.56
N ASN A 351 11.13 -18.85 2.84
CA ASN A 351 12.34 -19.07 3.64
C ASN A 351 13.26 -20.13 2.99
N SER A 352 12.68 -21.18 2.41
CA SER A 352 13.40 -22.29 1.78
C SER A 352 14.13 -21.90 0.50
N ILE A 353 13.69 -20.86 -0.21
CA ILE A 353 14.37 -20.41 -1.43
C ILE A 353 15.47 -19.37 -1.19
N VAL A 354 15.65 -18.86 0.02
CA VAL A 354 16.68 -17.83 0.31
C VAL A 354 18.07 -18.28 -0.18
N PRO A 355 18.57 -19.48 0.13
CA PRO A 355 19.85 -19.96 -0.40
C PRO A 355 19.82 -20.26 -1.91
N HIS A 356 18.65 -20.38 -2.49
CA HIS A 356 18.40 -20.85 -3.86
C HIS A 356 17.64 -19.82 -4.71
N ILE A 357 17.69 -18.54 -4.36
CA ILE A 357 16.91 -17.47 -5.00
C ILE A 357 17.05 -17.42 -6.53
N HIS A 358 18.21 -17.85 -7.06
CA HIS A 358 18.46 -17.94 -8.49
C HIS A 358 17.50 -18.89 -9.23
N LEU A 359 16.83 -19.82 -8.51
CA LEU A 359 15.83 -20.73 -9.09
C LEU A 359 14.57 -19.99 -9.54
N LEU A 360 14.25 -18.84 -8.97
CA LEU A 360 13.12 -18.00 -9.42
C LEU A 360 13.25 -17.66 -10.91
N LYS A 361 14.46 -17.27 -11.35
CA LYS A 361 14.74 -16.96 -12.78
C LYS A 361 14.70 -18.20 -13.69
N LYS A 362 14.80 -19.39 -13.12
CA LYS A 362 14.79 -20.67 -13.85
C LYS A 362 13.45 -21.38 -13.80
N ALA A 363 12.49 -20.85 -13.04
CA ALA A 363 11.16 -21.44 -12.93
C ALA A 363 10.49 -21.54 -14.30
N LYS A 364 9.89 -22.70 -14.60
CA LYS A 364 9.20 -22.97 -15.87
C LYS A 364 7.78 -22.44 -15.92
N ALA A 365 7.30 -21.96 -14.79
CA ALA A 365 5.94 -21.46 -14.59
C ALA A 365 5.97 -20.08 -13.92
N PRO A 366 4.91 -19.28 -14.05
CA PRO A 366 4.77 -18.04 -13.29
C PRO A 366 4.82 -18.31 -11.78
N VAL A 367 5.59 -17.50 -11.07
CA VAL A 367 5.72 -17.55 -9.61
C VAL A 367 5.14 -16.28 -8.97
N ILE A 368 4.31 -16.46 -7.96
CA ILE A 368 3.78 -15.38 -7.12
C ILE A 368 4.42 -15.56 -5.74
N LEU A 369 5.15 -14.55 -5.27
CA LEU A 369 5.69 -14.53 -3.91
C LEU A 369 4.86 -13.58 -3.05
N THR A 370 4.62 -13.99 -1.79
CA THR A 370 3.83 -13.21 -0.84
C THR A 370 4.60 -12.88 0.45
N PRO A 371 5.82 -12.30 0.37
CA PRO A 371 6.61 -12.03 1.57
C PRO A 371 6.01 -10.92 2.44
N HIS A 372 6.07 -11.09 3.75
CA HIS A 372 6.02 -9.97 4.69
C HIS A 372 7.41 -9.29 4.76
N PRO A 373 7.54 -8.06 5.35
CA PRO A 373 8.83 -7.34 5.35
C PRO A 373 10.01 -8.13 5.92
N GLY A 374 9.78 -9.01 6.90
CA GLY A 374 10.85 -9.86 7.46
C GLY A 374 11.32 -10.97 6.52
N GLU A 375 10.40 -11.57 5.72
CA GLU A 375 10.74 -12.53 4.68
C GLU A 375 11.46 -11.84 3.53
N MET A 376 10.99 -10.64 3.15
CA MET A 376 11.64 -9.85 2.12
C MET A 376 13.07 -9.44 2.52
N ALA A 377 13.26 -9.06 3.77
CA ALA A 377 14.58 -8.72 4.30
C ALA A 377 15.56 -9.91 4.21
N ARG A 378 15.08 -11.14 4.50
CA ARG A 378 15.89 -12.38 4.32
C ARG A 378 16.23 -12.65 2.86
N LEU A 379 15.26 -12.49 1.93
CA LEU A 379 15.50 -12.66 0.49
C LEU A 379 16.55 -11.68 -0.04
N LEU A 380 16.60 -10.47 0.49
CA LEU A 380 17.53 -9.41 0.06
C LEU A 380 18.84 -9.38 0.85
N GLY A 381 18.93 -10.07 1.98
CA GLY A 381 20.08 -9.98 2.88
C GLY A 381 20.23 -8.61 3.54
N CYS A 382 19.12 -7.91 3.81
CA CYS A 382 19.06 -6.57 4.40
C CYS A 382 18.20 -6.55 5.68
N THR A 383 18.05 -5.40 6.31
CA THR A 383 17.22 -5.22 7.50
C THR A 383 15.74 -4.96 7.15
N VAL A 384 14.84 -5.25 8.09
CA VAL A 384 13.42 -4.91 7.96
C VAL A 384 13.20 -3.40 7.82
N ALA A 385 14.03 -2.59 8.49
CA ALA A 385 13.96 -1.14 8.40
C ALA A 385 14.26 -0.64 6.98
N GLU A 386 15.28 -1.19 6.32
CA GLU A 386 15.61 -0.86 4.92
C GLU A 386 14.49 -1.26 3.97
N VAL A 387 13.85 -2.43 4.19
CA VAL A 387 12.67 -2.83 3.40
C VAL A 387 11.53 -1.83 3.59
N GLN A 388 11.24 -1.43 4.82
CA GLN A 388 10.14 -0.50 5.11
C GLN A 388 10.36 0.90 4.55
N GLN A 389 11.61 1.36 4.51
CA GLN A 389 11.97 2.67 3.95
C GLN A 389 11.87 2.72 2.42
N ASN A 390 12.05 1.58 1.73
CA ASN A 390 12.20 1.52 0.27
C ASN A 390 11.20 0.54 -0.38
N ARG A 391 10.03 0.34 0.23
CA ARG A 391 9.05 -0.71 -0.18
C ARG A 391 8.71 -0.68 -1.67
N ALA A 392 8.44 0.50 -2.22
CA ALA A 392 8.01 0.67 -3.61
C ALA A 392 9.12 0.26 -4.59
N GLU A 393 10.33 0.76 -4.37
CA GLU A 393 11.50 0.45 -5.20
C GLU A 393 11.87 -1.03 -5.10
N ILE A 394 11.88 -1.58 -3.89
CA ILE A 394 12.16 -2.99 -3.64
C ILE A 394 11.13 -3.88 -4.35
N ALA A 395 9.83 -3.57 -4.24
CA ALA A 395 8.79 -4.37 -4.86
C ALA A 395 8.92 -4.40 -6.38
N LEU A 396 9.16 -3.25 -7.00
CA LEU A 396 9.31 -3.13 -8.46
C LEU A 396 10.58 -3.84 -8.96
N ASN A 397 11.73 -3.55 -8.35
CA ASN A 397 13.03 -4.06 -8.78
C ASN A 397 13.14 -5.57 -8.57
N PHE A 398 12.71 -6.08 -7.41
CA PHE A 398 12.75 -7.52 -7.13
C PHE A 398 11.86 -8.31 -8.11
N ALA A 399 10.63 -7.85 -8.35
CA ALA A 399 9.73 -8.49 -9.30
C ALA A 399 10.33 -8.53 -10.70
N LYS A 400 10.92 -7.43 -11.15
CA LYS A 400 11.59 -7.31 -12.45
C LYS A 400 12.82 -8.22 -12.55
N GLU A 401 13.70 -8.18 -11.55
CA GLU A 401 14.94 -8.94 -11.53
C GLU A 401 14.72 -10.44 -11.57
N HIS A 402 13.72 -10.92 -10.82
CA HIS A 402 13.45 -12.35 -10.67
C HIS A 402 12.33 -12.86 -11.58
N ASN A 403 11.70 -11.97 -12.40
CA ASN A 403 10.58 -12.30 -13.29
C ASN A 403 9.41 -13.00 -12.54
N VAL A 404 8.97 -12.38 -11.45
CA VAL A 404 7.92 -12.90 -10.56
C VAL A 404 6.83 -11.85 -10.31
N SER A 405 5.65 -12.31 -9.91
CA SER A 405 4.66 -11.43 -9.28
C SER A 405 4.96 -11.35 -7.79
N LEU A 406 5.26 -10.17 -7.28
CA LEU A 406 5.56 -9.94 -5.87
C LEU A 406 4.38 -9.30 -5.16
N VAL A 407 4.00 -9.84 -4.01
CA VAL A 407 3.03 -9.28 -3.06
C VAL A 407 3.77 -8.95 -1.77
N LEU A 408 4.29 -7.74 -1.64
CA LEU A 408 4.96 -7.28 -0.41
C LEU A 408 3.93 -6.88 0.63
N LYS A 409 3.64 -7.81 1.54
CA LYS A 409 2.62 -7.67 2.58
C LYS A 409 2.92 -6.50 3.54
N GLY A 410 1.89 -5.98 4.17
CA GLY A 410 1.92 -4.88 5.16
C GLY A 410 0.75 -3.93 4.96
N ALA A 411 0.69 -2.87 5.77
CA ALA A 411 -0.27 -1.81 5.54
C ALA A 411 -0.06 -1.23 4.13
N ASN A 412 -1.15 -1.10 3.37
CA ASN A 412 -1.10 -0.79 1.95
C ASN A 412 -0.15 -1.75 1.20
N THR A 413 -0.54 -3.02 1.15
CA THR A 413 0.20 -4.09 0.46
C THR A 413 0.55 -3.66 -0.97
N LEU A 414 1.83 -3.86 -1.36
CA LEU A 414 2.33 -3.56 -2.69
C LEU A 414 2.35 -4.82 -3.56
N ILE A 415 1.91 -4.69 -4.82
CA ILE A 415 1.89 -5.79 -5.78
C ILE A 415 2.58 -5.33 -7.05
N SER A 416 3.57 -6.09 -7.53
CA SER A 416 4.31 -5.74 -8.75
C SER A 416 4.63 -6.96 -9.60
N ASP A 417 4.64 -6.78 -10.92
CA ASP A 417 5.20 -7.72 -11.91
C ASP A 417 6.54 -7.24 -12.49
N GLY A 418 7.08 -6.15 -11.95
CA GLY A 418 8.30 -5.49 -12.42
C GLY A 418 8.09 -4.41 -13.46
N ASN A 419 6.88 -4.23 -14.00
CA ASN A 419 6.52 -3.16 -14.94
C ASN A 419 5.58 -2.14 -14.28
N ILE A 420 4.65 -2.60 -13.46
CA ILE A 420 3.68 -1.79 -12.75
C ILE A 420 3.77 -2.07 -11.25
N LEU A 421 3.48 -1.07 -10.45
CA LEU A 421 3.35 -1.17 -9.00
C LEU A 421 1.91 -0.81 -8.60
N LEU A 422 1.23 -1.74 -7.94
CA LEU A 422 -0.11 -1.56 -7.43
C LEU A 422 -0.09 -1.42 -5.91
N VAL A 423 -0.91 -0.51 -5.40
CA VAL A 423 -1.07 -0.26 -3.96
C VAL A 423 -2.48 -0.70 -3.54
N ASN A 424 -2.55 -1.66 -2.64
CA ASN A 424 -3.83 -2.10 -2.10
C ASN A 424 -4.21 -1.27 -0.87
N ARG A 425 -5.38 -0.62 -0.94
CA ARG A 425 -5.90 0.26 0.12
C ARG A 425 -6.96 -0.41 1.01
N THR A 426 -7.35 -1.65 0.70
CA THR A 426 -8.30 -2.42 1.52
C THR A 426 -7.59 -3.13 2.67
N GLY A 427 -8.32 -3.40 3.72
CA GLY A 427 -7.82 -4.04 4.93
C GLY A 427 -7.58 -3.06 6.08
N ASN A 428 -7.41 -3.61 7.26
CA ASN A 428 -7.29 -2.87 8.51
C ASN A 428 -6.29 -3.53 9.48
N ALA A 429 -6.02 -2.88 10.61
CA ALA A 429 -5.03 -3.34 11.60
C ALA A 429 -5.44 -4.66 12.28
N GLY A 430 -6.72 -5.01 12.33
CA GLY A 430 -7.20 -6.28 12.87
C GLY A 430 -6.71 -7.51 12.11
N MET A 431 -6.28 -7.32 10.85
CA MET A 431 -5.67 -8.38 10.02
C MET A 431 -4.22 -8.72 10.41
N ALA A 432 -3.58 -7.95 11.28
CA ALA A 432 -2.21 -8.19 11.75
C ALA A 432 -2.16 -9.36 12.76
N ARG A 433 -2.53 -10.56 12.30
CA ARG A 433 -2.62 -11.80 13.10
C ARG A 433 -2.02 -12.99 12.36
N GLY A 434 -1.50 -13.96 13.14
CA GLY A 434 -1.08 -15.25 12.58
C GLY A 434 -2.23 -15.95 11.87
N GLY A 435 -1.99 -16.41 10.65
CA GLY A 435 -2.99 -17.06 9.79
C GLY A 435 -3.54 -16.19 8.66
N SER A 436 -3.46 -14.86 8.75
CA SER A 436 -3.94 -13.97 7.67
C SER A 436 -3.20 -14.20 6.35
N GLY A 437 -1.89 -14.51 6.41
CA GLY A 437 -1.08 -14.87 5.22
C GLY A 437 -1.53 -16.18 4.60
N ASP A 438 -1.84 -17.19 5.42
CA ASP A 438 -2.31 -18.51 4.94
C ASP A 438 -3.64 -18.37 4.19
N VAL A 439 -4.55 -17.51 4.70
CA VAL A 439 -5.82 -17.16 4.03
C VAL A 439 -5.54 -16.53 2.66
N LEU A 440 -4.67 -15.53 2.62
CA LEU A 440 -4.29 -14.84 1.38
C LEU A 440 -3.70 -15.79 0.34
N ALA A 441 -2.74 -16.63 0.75
CA ALA A 441 -2.11 -17.61 -0.14
C ALA A 441 -3.15 -18.59 -0.72
N GLY A 442 -4.09 -19.07 0.10
CA GLY A 442 -5.20 -19.92 -0.34
C GLY A 442 -6.12 -19.23 -1.36
N MET A 443 -6.45 -17.95 -1.12
CA MET A 443 -7.26 -17.13 -2.04
C MET A 443 -6.56 -16.96 -3.39
N ILE A 444 -5.31 -16.51 -3.41
CA ILE A 444 -4.53 -16.31 -4.64
C ILE A 444 -4.40 -17.63 -5.40
N GLY A 445 -4.07 -18.73 -4.69
CA GLY A 445 -3.96 -20.05 -5.28
C GLY A 445 -5.25 -20.52 -5.95
N SER A 446 -6.38 -20.29 -5.31
CA SER A 446 -7.72 -20.59 -5.86
C SER A 446 -8.00 -19.82 -7.14
N LEU A 447 -7.71 -18.51 -7.16
CA LEU A 447 -7.92 -17.66 -8.33
C LEU A 447 -7.03 -18.07 -9.51
N ALA A 448 -5.76 -18.36 -9.24
CA ALA A 448 -4.83 -18.87 -10.25
C ALA A 448 -5.27 -20.25 -10.79
N ALA A 449 -5.80 -21.14 -9.93
CA ALA A 449 -6.32 -22.44 -10.34
C ALA A 449 -7.55 -22.32 -11.26
N GLN A 450 -8.35 -21.30 -11.12
CA GLN A 450 -9.49 -20.97 -11.99
C GLN A 450 -9.07 -20.42 -13.36
N GLY A 451 -7.77 -20.31 -13.65
CA GLY A 451 -7.24 -19.85 -14.93
C GLY A 451 -7.14 -18.32 -15.05
N ILE A 452 -7.29 -17.59 -13.94
CA ILE A 452 -7.02 -16.15 -13.93
C ILE A 452 -5.52 -15.93 -14.09
N ASN A 453 -5.14 -14.95 -14.91
CA ASN A 453 -3.72 -14.58 -15.07
C ASN A 453 -3.06 -14.44 -13.69
N PRO A 454 -1.86 -15.02 -13.46
CA PRO A 454 -1.23 -15.08 -12.14
C PRO A 454 -1.05 -13.72 -11.46
N PHE A 455 -0.61 -12.69 -12.20
CA PHE A 455 -0.51 -11.33 -11.65
C PHE A 455 -1.89 -10.79 -11.26
N ARG A 456 -2.89 -10.91 -12.14
CA ARG A 456 -4.26 -10.50 -11.81
C ARG A 456 -4.85 -11.30 -10.65
N ALA A 457 -4.54 -12.59 -10.53
CA ALA A 457 -4.95 -13.43 -9.39
C ALA A 457 -4.36 -12.92 -8.07
N ALA A 458 -3.09 -12.50 -8.08
CA ALA A 458 -2.46 -11.87 -6.93
C ALA A 458 -3.17 -10.56 -6.55
N VAL A 459 -3.46 -9.69 -7.52
CA VAL A 459 -4.16 -8.41 -7.29
C VAL A 459 -5.57 -8.63 -6.75
N CYS A 460 -6.37 -9.48 -7.40
CA CYS A 460 -7.73 -9.81 -6.95
C CYS A 460 -7.73 -10.44 -5.55
N GLY A 461 -6.78 -11.36 -5.30
CA GLY A 461 -6.66 -12.02 -4.00
C GLY A 461 -6.35 -11.05 -2.87
N VAL A 462 -5.38 -10.15 -3.07
CA VAL A 462 -5.02 -9.12 -2.08
C VAL A 462 -6.18 -8.16 -1.83
N TYR A 463 -6.83 -7.67 -2.88
CA TYR A 463 -7.95 -6.74 -2.77
C TYR A 463 -9.13 -7.36 -2.03
N ALA A 464 -9.58 -8.55 -2.45
CA ALA A 464 -10.69 -9.26 -1.82
C ALA A 464 -10.40 -9.70 -0.38
N HIS A 465 -9.14 -10.07 -0.09
CA HIS A 465 -8.68 -10.38 1.27
C HIS A 465 -8.80 -9.17 2.19
N GLY A 466 -8.37 -7.99 1.74
CA GLY A 466 -8.54 -6.76 2.49
C GLY A 466 -10.01 -6.40 2.71
N LEU A 467 -10.86 -6.50 1.67
CA LEU A 467 -12.31 -6.27 1.79
C LEU A 467 -12.97 -7.25 2.77
N ALA A 468 -12.56 -8.53 2.79
CA ALA A 468 -13.04 -9.49 3.77
C ALA A 468 -12.66 -9.05 5.19
N GLY A 469 -11.41 -8.59 5.39
CA GLY A 469 -10.98 -8.01 6.66
C GLY A 469 -11.81 -6.81 7.09
N ASP A 470 -12.12 -5.90 6.18
CA ASP A 470 -12.94 -4.71 6.46
C ASP A 470 -14.39 -5.06 6.83
N ARG A 471 -14.99 -6.05 6.13
CA ARG A 471 -16.32 -6.57 6.47
C ARG A 471 -16.32 -7.22 7.85
N THR A 472 -15.32 -8.03 8.14
CA THR A 472 -15.16 -8.69 9.44
C THR A 472 -14.98 -7.68 10.58
N ALA A 473 -14.16 -6.65 10.38
CA ALA A 473 -13.95 -5.59 11.37
C ALA A 473 -15.25 -4.81 11.65
N LYS A 474 -16.09 -4.56 10.64
CA LYS A 474 -17.41 -3.94 10.82
C LYS A 474 -18.36 -4.82 11.62
N ARG A 475 -18.26 -6.14 11.48
CA ARG A 475 -19.12 -7.11 12.17
C ARG A 475 -18.65 -7.40 13.60
N LEU A 476 -17.33 -7.49 13.84
CA LEU A 476 -16.74 -7.93 15.11
C LEU A 476 -15.92 -6.85 15.81
N SER A 477 -15.13 -6.09 15.14
CA SER A 477 -14.12 -5.09 15.45
C SER A 477 -12.72 -5.55 15.08
N GLU A 478 -11.80 -4.60 14.87
CA GLU A 478 -10.39 -4.90 14.57
C GLU A 478 -9.70 -5.68 15.71
N THR A 479 -10.14 -5.47 16.95
CA THR A 479 -9.54 -6.14 18.11
C THR A 479 -9.94 -7.60 18.25
N THR A 480 -11.15 -7.98 17.84
CA THR A 480 -11.70 -9.32 18.12
C THR A 480 -11.75 -10.24 16.91
N MET A 481 -11.65 -9.70 15.69
CA MET A 481 -11.67 -10.49 14.46
C MET A 481 -10.51 -11.49 14.38
N LEU A 482 -10.78 -12.65 13.80
CA LEU A 482 -9.79 -13.71 13.54
C LEU A 482 -9.70 -13.98 12.03
N PRO A 483 -8.57 -14.54 11.52
CA PRO A 483 -8.47 -14.96 10.12
C PRO A 483 -9.56 -15.94 9.67
N THR A 484 -10.03 -16.79 10.58
CA THR A 484 -11.14 -17.72 10.31
C THR A 484 -12.46 -17.00 10.09
N ASP A 485 -12.69 -15.86 10.76
CA ASP A 485 -13.89 -15.03 10.56
C ASP A 485 -13.84 -14.34 9.20
N MET A 486 -12.63 -13.89 8.77
CA MET A 486 -12.44 -13.28 7.45
C MET A 486 -12.77 -14.25 6.32
N ILE A 487 -12.48 -15.56 6.49
CA ILE A 487 -12.81 -16.59 5.48
C ILE A 487 -14.32 -16.64 5.21
N GLU A 488 -15.15 -16.43 6.21
CA GLU A 488 -16.63 -16.41 6.05
C GLU A 488 -17.11 -15.14 5.35
N ASP A 489 -16.35 -14.06 5.42
CA ASP A 489 -16.68 -12.76 4.79
C ASP A 489 -16.02 -12.58 3.40
N ILE A 490 -15.36 -13.63 2.85
CA ILE A 490 -14.82 -13.62 1.47
C ILE A 490 -15.95 -13.48 0.47
N SER A 491 -15.86 -12.46 -0.38
CA SER A 491 -16.79 -12.20 -1.48
C SER A 491 -16.05 -11.41 -2.58
N PHE A 492 -16.36 -11.71 -3.85
CA PHE A 492 -15.77 -11.11 -5.04
C PHE A 492 -16.81 -10.35 -5.84
#